data_d0903abd8e6e949f6eae0e9acb8039c8
#
_entry.id   d0903abd8e6e949f6eae0e9acb8039c8
#
_cell.length_a   1.000
_cell.length_b   1.000
_cell.length_c   1.000
_cell.angle_alpha   90.00
_cell.angle_beta   90.00
_cell.angle_gamma   90.00
#
_symmetry.space_group_name_H-M   'P 1'
#
loop_
_entity.id
_entity.type
_entity.pdbx_description
1 polymer ?
#
loop_
_entity_poly.entity_id
_entity_poly.type
_entity_poly.pdbx_seq_one_letter_code
_entity_poly.pdbx_strand_id
1 'polypeptide(L)'
;MQLSETVKLYPTEYQIELIRNTMSEYISTVNNIVSDYTNKDNGNIESVKEIKNIKSISKLTTADVKAKLSSALCNQCIRDAKSIVKKYDKACKEVEKTKKNKKNKKSKKNKNSKNIKEVEEIKEVKEVKKLKEIKVPILKKLCCYINNQNFKIQDNYISFPVMIDGKSKRISVKTKMIDKQKLILSSHRLGTMRIFIKNINTLVAQFVYEINKIEKVNESNNVMGVDLGIKCPAVSYCTDGSVKFYGNGRKNKYMRRHYANLRKWFQKAKKPTVVKRIKNKEQRIMKDIDHKISREIVNTAKKHKAKVIKLERLENIRSTTRTSRKNNPSLHTWSFYRLAQYIEYKAKLAGIEVEYVDPAYTSQKCPQCGNIHHAKDRKYICKCGYHTHRDLLGAINICNSTEYIGNRCIA
;
A
#
# COMPACT_ATOMS: atom_id res chain seq x y z
N MET A 1 -15.47 -7.24 1.71
CA MET A 1 -14.28 -6.48 1.24
C MET A 1 -14.50 -5.01 1.50
N GLN A 2 -13.49 -4.28 2.03
CA GLN A 2 -13.62 -2.85 2.32
C GLN A 2 -13.05 -2.01 1.17
N LEU A 3 -13.82 -1.05 0.71
CA LEU A 3 -13.45 -0.05 -0.27
C LEU A 3 -13.68 1.35 0.29
N SER A 4 -13.22 2.38 -0.42
CA SER A 4 -13.48 3.76 -0.03
C SER A 4 -13.95 4.61 -1.20
N GLU A 5 -14.95 5.46 -0.95
CA GLU A 5 -15.42 6.47 -1.88
C GLU A 5 -15.13 7.87 -1.33
N THR A 6 -14.84 8.80 -2.21
CA THR A 6 -14.36 10.13 -1.83
C THR A 6 -15.25 11.21 -2.44
N VAL A 7 -15.84 12.05 -1.57
CA VAL A 7 -16.76 13.10 -1.94
C VAL A 7 -16.16 14.48 -1.59
N LYS A 8 -16.27 15.44 -2.49
CA LYS A 8 -15.85 16.82 -2.25
C LYS A 8 -16.89 17.56 -1.42
N LEU A 9 -16.43 18.30 -0.40
CA LEU A 9 -17.24 19.16 0.46
C LEU A 9 -17.17 20.61 -0.03
N TYR A 10 -18.28 21.32 0.10
CA TYR A 10 -18.44 22.75 -0.23
C TYR A 10 -18.91 23.51 1.02
N PRO A 11 -18.08 23.62 2.06
CA PRO A 11 -18.42 24.36 3.28
C PRO A 11 -18.37 25.86 3.04
N THR A 12 -19.11 26.64 3.88
CA THR A 12 -18.92 28.06 4.03
C THR A 12 -17.60 28.40 4.72
N GLU A 13 -17.14 29.63 4.68
CA GLU A 13 -15.88 30.04 5.35
C GLU A 13 -15.93 29.75 6.86
N TYR A 14 -17.02 30.07 7.51
CA TYR A 14 -17.25 29.75 8.92
C TYR A 14 -17.18 28.23 9.19
N GLN A 15 -17.80 27.40 8.34
CA GLN A 15 -17.72 25.96 8.46
C GLN A 15 -16.29 25.42 8.24
N ILE A 16 -15.51 26.04 7.35
CA ILE A 16 -14.10 25.68 7.13
C ILE A 16 -13.30 25.88 8.41
N GLU A 17 -13.50 27.01 9.08
CA GLU A 17 -12.81 27.32 10.33
C GLU A 17 -13.15 26.30 11.43
N LEU A 18 -14.43 26.03 11.66
CA LEU A 18 -14.89 25.04 12.64
C LEU A 18 -14.30 23.64 12.38
N ILE A 19 -14.32 23.22 11.11
CA ILE A 19 -13.76 21.91 10.71
C ILE A 19 -12.25 21.88 10.93
N ARG A 20 -11.53 22.96 10.59
CA ARG A 20 -10.07 23.04 10.82
C ARG A 20 -9.72 23.01 12.29
N ASN A 21 -10.44 23.76 13.12
CA ASN A 21 -10.23 23.78 14.58
C ASN A 21 -10.48 22.40 15.17
N THR A 22 -11.57 21.73 14.78
CA THR A 22 -11.86 20.36 15.21
C THR A 22 -10.78 19.37 14.77
N MET A 23 -10.28 19.45 13.51
CA MET A 23 -9.19 18.60 13.03
C MET A 23 -7.88 18.89 13.75
N SER A 24 -7.58 20.15 14.07
CA SER A 24 -6.35 20.53 14.80
C SER A 24 -6.35 19.93 16.18
N GLU A 25 -7.45 20.07 16.92
CA GLU A 25 -7.62 19.48 18.25
C GLU A 25 -7.55 17.95 18.19
N TYR A 26 -8.17 17.33 17.15
CA TYR A 26 -8.08 15.87 16.93
C TYR A 26 -6.63 15.42 16.77
N ILE A 27 -5.85 16.07 15.90
CA ILE A 27 -4.46 15.72 15.63
C ILE A 27 -3.57 15.98 16.85
N SER A 28 -3.79 17.10 17.54
CA SER A 28 -3.09 17.43 18.79
C SER A 28 -3.32 16.32 19.84
N THR A 29 -4.58 15.96 20.07
CA THR A 29 -4.95 14.90 21.02
C THR A 29 -4.28 13.56 20.66
N VAL A 30 -4.30 13.16 19.38
CA VAL A 30 -3.64 11.90 18.95
C VAL A 30 -2.13 11.98 19.17
N ASN A 31 -1.47 13.08 18.81
CA ASN A 31 -0.03 13.24 18.98
C ASN A 31 0.37 13.26 20.47
N ASN A 32 -0.39 13.91 21.31
CA ASN A 32 -0.15 13.95 22.75
C ASN A 32 -0.23 12.53 23.35
N ILE A 33 -1.31 11.78 23.05
CA ILE A 33 -1.42 10.38 23.51
C ILE A 33 -0.24 9.55 23.00
N VAL A 34 0.15 9.69 21.73
CA VAL A 34 1.28 8.95 21.15
C VAL A 34 2.58 9.31 21.86
N SER A 35 2.82 10.63 22.13
CA SER A 35 4.00 11.11 22.84
C SER A 35 4.09 10.52 24.25
N ASP A 36 3.01 10.55 25.02
CA ASP A 36 2.95 10.03 26.39
C ASP A 36 3.29 8.53 26.45
N TYR A 37 2.86 7.76 25.45
CA TYR A 37 3.10 6.31 25.43
C TYR A 37 4.41 5.90 24.76
N THR A 38 5.09 6.79 24.04
CA THR A 38 6.38 6.50 23.40
C THR A 38 7.56 7.08 24.16
N ASN A 39 7.36 8.13 24.97
CA ASN A 39 8.38 8.76 25.82
C ASN A 39 8.31 8.26 27.27
N LYS A 40 8.18 6.96 27.47
CA LYS A 40 8.01 6.32 28.78
C LYS A 40 9.05 6.68 29.86
N ASP A 41 10.19 7.21 29.44
CA ASP A 41 11.29 7.50 30.37
C ASP A 41 11.22 8.92 30.99
N ASN A 42 10.32 9.79 30.53
CA ASN A 42 10.30 11.21 30.97
C ASN A 42 9.19 11.60 31.95
N GLY A 43 8.44 10.66 32.52
CA GLY A 43 7.58 10.90 33.70
C GLY A 43 6.42 11.91 33.60
N ASN A 44 6.39 12.77 32.60
CA ASN A 44 5.37 13.81 32.41
C ASN A 44 4.31 13.37 31.41
N ILE A 45 3.19 12.87 31.91
CA ILE A 45 1.99 12.56 31.12
C ILE A 45 1.08 13.80 31.13
N GLU A 46 1.22 14.69 30.16
CA GLU A 46 0.47 15.96 30.12
C GLU A 46 -0.95 15.84 29.58
N SER A 47 -1.20 14.91 28.67
CA SER A 47 -2.48 14.79 27.94
C SER A 47 -3.41 13.70 28.47
N VAL A 48 -2.91 12.82 29.30
CA VAL A 48 -3.69 11.80 30.00
C VAL A 48 -3.80 12.21 31.47
N LYS A 49 -5.00 12.18 32.03
CA LYS A 49 -5.18 12.41 33.48
C LYS A 49 -4.29 11.43 34.23
N GLU A 50 -3.65 11.90 35.30
CA GLU A 50 -2.83 11.04 36.16
C GLU A 50 -3.58 9.77 36.59
N ILE A 51 -3.34 8.72 35.84
CA ILE A 51 -3.87 7.40 36.17
C ILE A 51 -2.71 6.59 36.69
N LYS A 52 -2.58 6.56 38.00
CA LYS A 52 -1.55 5.82 38.72
C LYS A 52 -1.41 4.34 38.36
N ASN A 53 -2.29 3.80 37.46
CA ASN A 53 -2.41 2.37 37.16
C ASN A 53 -2.60 1.97 35.70
N ILE A 54 -2.47 2.87 34.69
CA ILE A 54 -2.58 2.42 33.27
C ILE A 54 -1.25 1.78 32.85
N LYS A 55 -1.20 0.46 32.97
CA LYS A 55 -0.05 -0.35 32.53
C LYS A 55 0.09 -0.46 31.00
N SER A 56 -0.93 -0.16 30.21
CA SER A 56 -0.88 -0.24 28.74
C SER A 56 -1.89 0.68 28.06
N ILE A 57 -1.54 1.19 26.86
CA ILE A 57 -2.43 2.01 26.02
C ILE A 57 -3.75 1.29 25.66
N SER A 58 -3.79 -0.05 25.73
CA SER A 58 -5.00 -0.84 25.44
C SER A 58 -6.16 -0.55 26.38
N LYS A 59 -5.88 -0.15 27.63
CA LYS A 59 -6.88 0.15 28.68
C LYS A 59 -7.34 1.62 28.69
N LEU A 60 -6.78 2.49 27.83
CA LEU A 60 -7.13 3.91 27.80
C LEU A 60 -8.58 4.12 27.36
N THR A 61 -9.31 4.95 28.11
CA THR A 61 -10.72 5.34 27.87
C THR A 61 -10.84 6.85 27.62
N THR A 62 -12.03 7.31 27.24
CA THR A 62 -12.28 8.75 27.01
C THR A 62 -12.25 9.57 28.30
N ALA A 63 -12.53 8.95 29.45
CA ALA A 63 -12.47 9.62 30.75
C ALA A 63 -11.03 10.01 31.15
N ASP A 64 -10.06 9.27 30.59
CA ASP A 64 -8.65 9.41 30.92
C ASP A 64 -7.93 10.49 30.08
N VAL A 65 -8.56 10.93 28.97
CA VAL A 65 -7.93 11.84 28.00
C VAL A 65 -8.45 13.27 28.21
N LYS A 66 -7.51 14.21 28.37
CA LYS A 66 -7.81 15.64 28.40
C LYS A 66 -7.91 16.15 26.95
N ALA A 67 -9.10 16.31 26.41
CA ALA A 67 -9.33 16.85 25.08
C ALA A 67 -10.59 17.70 25.02
N LYS A 68 -10.55 18.79 24.25
CA LYS A 68 -11.72 19.61 23.92
C LYS A 68 -12.51 19.01 22.75
N LEU A 69 -12.81 17.70 22.84
CA LEU A 69 -13.51 16.94 21.81
C LEU A 69 -14.71 16.19 22.40
N SER A 70 -15.70 15.88 21.57
CA SER A 70 -16.78 14.98 21.98
C SER A 70 -16.25 13.58 22.31
N SER A 71 -16.93 12.86 23.19
CA SER A 71 -16.55 11.47 23.55
C SER A 71 -16.38 10.57 22.33
N ALA A 72 -17.21 10.75 21.30
CA ALA A 72 -17.12 9.98 20.06
C ALA A 72 -15.84 10.27 19.25
N LEU A 73 -15.44 11.56 19.13
CA LEU A 73 -14.19 11.93 18.49
C LEU A 73 -12.97 11.54 19.33
N CYS A 74 -13.06 11.70 20.66
CA CYS A 74 -12.01 11.28 21.58
C CYS A 74 -11.77 9.76 21.52
N ASN A 75 -12.82 8.94 21.48
CA ASN A 75 -12.70 7.49 21.25
C ASN A 75 -11.96 7.17 19.94
N GLN A 76 -12.20 7.93 18.90
CA GLN A 76 -11.50 7.72 17.63
C GLN A 76 -10.02 8.15 17.73
N CYS A 77 -9.70 9.25 18.43
CA CYS A 77 -8.32 9.63 18.72
C CYS A 77 -7.56 8.51 19.45
N ILE A 78 -8.18 7.92 20.46
CA ILE A 78 -7.62 6.79 21.21
C ILE A 78 -7.35 5.58 20.31
N ARG A 79 -8.29 5.23 19.41
CA ARG A 79 -8.10 4.14 18.44
C ARG A 79 -6.94 4.40 17.50
N ASP A 80 -6.83 5.61 16.98
CA ASP A 80 -5.75 6.00 16.08
C ASP A 80 -4.40 5.98 16.82
N ALA A 81 -4.32 6.54 18.02
CA ALA A 81 -3.13 6.53 18.86
C ALA A 81 -2.70 5.08 19.18
N LYS A 82 -3.62 4.20 19.60
CA LYS A 82 -3.35 2.76 19.81
C LYS A 82 -2.74 2.09 18.57
N SER A 83 -3.25 2.39 17.40
CA SER A 83 -2.73 1.85 16.12
C SER A 83 -1.32 2.35 15.83
N ILE A 84 -1.04 3.64 16.09
CA ILE A 84 0.27 4.26 15.85
C ILE A 84 1.31 3.71 16.82
N VAL A 85 1.00 3.67 18.11
CA VAL A 85 1.90 3.14 19.15
C VAL A 85 2.22 1.67 18.89
N LYS A 86 1.21 0.84 18.57
CA LYS A 86 1.42 -0.57 18.22
C LYS A 86 2.39 -0.76 17.04
N LYS A 87 2.29 0.09 16.02
CA LYS A 87 3.21 0.06 14.86
C LYS A 87 4.62 0.50 15.26
N TYR A 88 4.73 1.53 16.09
CA TYR A 88 5.99 2.03 16.61
C TYR A 88 6.70 0.96 17.45
N ASP A 89 6.01 0.35 18.40
CA ASP A 89 6.54 -0.74 19.25
C ASP A 89 7.02 -1.93 18.41
N LYS A 90 6.23 -2.31 17.39
CA LYS A 90 6.64 -3.38 16.47
C LYS A 90 7.94 -3.04 15.75
N ALA A 91 8.07 -1.82 15.25
CA ALA A 91 9.27 -1.36 14.57
C ALA A 91 10.48 -1.32 15.52
N CYS A 92 10.31 -0.86 16.77
CA CYS A 92 11.35 -0.89 17.78
C CYS A 92 11.84 -2.32 18.07
N LYS A 93 10.90 -3.26 18.27
CA LYS A 93 11.22 -4.68 18.49
C LYS A 93 11.96 -5.32 17.30
N GLU A 94 11.64 -4.96 16.07
CA GLU A 94 12.34 -5.44 14.87
C GLU A 94 13.80 -4.93 14.83
N VAL A 95 14.04 -3.69 15.19
CA VAL A 95 15.40 -3.14 15.30
C VAL A 95 16.21 -3.81 16.41
N GLU A 96 15.59 -4.05 17.56
CA GLU A 96 16.24 -4.77 18.68
C GLU A 96 16.63 -6.20 18.31
N LYS A 97 15.71 -6.93 17.65
CA LYS A 97 15.99 -8.29 17.12
C LYS A 97 17.17 -8.27 16.14
N THR A 98 17.21 -7.26 15.27
CA THR A 98 18.32 -7.10 14.32
C THR A 98 19.65 -6.81 15.03
N LYS A 99 19.64 -6.01 16.11
CA LYS A 99 20.82 -5.74 16.95
C LYS A 99 21.29 -7.01 17.68
N LYS A 100 20.38 -7.79 18.28
CA LYS A 100 20.68 -9.07 18.95
C LYS A 100 21.27 -10.11 17.98
N ASN A 101 20.69 -10.25 16.80
CA ASN A 101 21.18 -11.19 15.77
C ASN A 101 22.57 -10.81 15.23
N LYS A 102 22.90 -9.52 15.14
CA LYS A 102 24.25 -9.04 14.80
C LYS A 102 25.25 -9.34 15.90
N LYS A 103 24.90 -9.13 17.19
CA LYS A 103 25.78 -9.49 18.33
C LYS A 103 26.07 -10.98 18.38
N ASN A 104 25.06 -11.85 18.18
CA ASN A 104 25.22 -13.30 18.21
C ASN A 104 26.05 -13.84 17.02
N LYS A 105 26.02 -13.18 15.86
CA LYS A 105 26.89 -13.52 14.73
C LYS A 105 28.36 -13.12 14.99
N LYS A 106 28.61 -12.07 15.78
CA LYS A 106 29.97 -11.65 16.17
C LYS A 106 30.58 -12.63 17.18
N SER A 107 29.83 -13.05 18.19
CA SER A 107 30.34 -14.00 19.20
C SER A 107 30.73 -15.36 18.60
N LYS A 108 30.08 -15.78 17.48
CA LYS A 108 30.46 -16.99 16.73
C LYS A 108 31.66 -16.80 15.79
N LYS A 109 31.95 -15.57 15.31
CA LYS A 109 33.14 -15.30 14.48
C LYS A 109 34.43 -15.12 15.29
N ASN A 110 34.34 -14.55 16.50
CA ASN A 110 35.51 -14.29 17.36
C ASN A 110 36.13 -15.56 17.96
N LYS A 111 35.53 -16.75 17.78
CA LYS A 111 36.18 -18.02 18.16
C LYS A 111 37.20 -18.54 17.12
N ASN A 112 37.28 -17.94 15.93
CA ASN A 112 38.10 -18.45 14.82
C ASN A 112 39.17 -17.51 14.23
N SER A 113 39.44 -16.32 14.79
CA SER A 113 40.55 -15.48 14.29
C SER A 113 41.00 -14.42 15.30
N LYS A 114 42.26 -14.55 15.72
CA LYS A 114 42.95 -13.66 16.71
C LYS A 114 43.70 -12.47 16.09
N ASN A 115 43.73 -12.27 14.79
CA ASN A 115 44.50 -11.18 14.16
C ASN A 115 43.67 -10.42 13.16
N ILE A 116 43.20 -9.26 13.50
CA ILE A 116 42.82 -8.07 12.67
C ILE A 116 41.80 -7.22 13.51
N LYS A 117 42.32 -6.49 14.52
CA LYS A 117 41.40 -5.75 15.42
C LYS A 117 41.18 -4.26 15.07
N GLU A 118 42.16 -3.57 14.51
CA GLU A 118 42.08 -2.09 14.39
C GLU A 118 41.30 -1.55 13.18
N VAL A 119 41.29 -2.27 12.04
CA VAL A 119 40.60 -1.81 10.82
C VAL A 119 39.08 -2.13 10.84
N GLU A 120 38.69 -3.12 11.64
CA GLU A 120 37.28 -3.49 11.81
C GLU A 120 36.53 -2.57 12.77
N GLU A 121 37.18 -2.04 13.81
CA GLU A 121 36.54 -1.09 14.78
C GLU A 121 36.13 0.22 14.12
N ILE A 122 36.92 0.77 13.20
CA ILE A 122 36.60 2.02 12.49
C ILE A 122 35.43 1.82 11.49
N LYS A 123 35.31 0.64 10.85
CA LYS A 123 34.17 0.30 10.01
C LYS A 123 32.91 0.03 10.83
N GLU A 124 33.05 -0.54 12.04
CA GLU A 124 31.93 -0.85 12.91
C GLU A 124 31.31 0.37 13.57
N VAL A 125 32.09 1.36 13.98
CA VAL A 125 31.59 2.64 14.48
C VAL A 125 30.82 3.40 13.39
N LYS A 126 31.21 3.26 12.12
CA LYS A 126 30.45 3.81 10.96
C LYS A 126 29.18 3.03 10.64
N GLU A 127 29.12 1.70 10.86
CA GLU A 127 27.92 0.89 10.64
C GLU A 127 26.92 0.95 11.80
N VAL A 128 27.37 1.10 13.05
CA VAL A 128 26.50 1.30 14.22
C VAL A 128 25.83 2.68 14.18
N LYS A 129 26.52 3.72 13.67
CA LYS A 129 25.90 5.04 13.41
C LYS A 129 24.85 5.04 12.31
N LYS A 130 24.70 3.96 11.52
CA LYS A 130 23.68 3.82 10.44
C LYS A 130 22.40 3.13 10.88
N LEU A 131 22.28 2.63 12.08
CA LEU A 131 21.00 2.19 12.63
C LEU A 131 20.19 3.44 13.02
N LYS A 132 19.37 3.91 12.08
CA LYS A 132 18.49 5.08 12.30
C LYS A 132 17.66 4.85 13.55
N GLU A 133 17.76 5.76 14.50
CA GLU A 133 16.80 5.86 15.59
C GLU A 133 15.40 5.96 15.01
N ILE A 134 14.49 5.13 15.51
CA ILE A 134 13.09 5.19 15.10
C ILE A 134 12.49 6.43 15.76
N LYS A 135 12.21 7.44 14.96
CA LYS A 135 11.55 8.65 15.44
C LYS A 135 10.10 8.36 15.78
N VAL A 136 9.64 8.93 16.88
CA VAL A 136 8.24 8.92 17.27
C VAL A 136 7.39 9.46 16.10
N PRO A 137 6.35 8.75 15.67
CA PRO A 137 5.51 9.19 14.57
C PRO A 137 4.59 10.34 15.00
N ILE A 138 4.72 11.48 14.34
CA ILE A 138 3.89 12.66 14.57
C ILE A 138 2.98 12.88 13.37
N LEU A 139 1.68 12.99 13.60
CA LEU A 139 0.70 13.35 12.58
C LEU A 139 0.82 14.85 12.25
N LYS A 140 1.04 15.18 10.98
CA LYS A 140 1.22 16.56 10.50
C LYS A 140 0.07 17.04 9.60
N LYS A 141 -0.73 16.13 9.06
CA LYS A 141 -1.81 16.46 8.14
C LYS A 141 -3.11 16.59 8.90
N LEU A 142 -3.79 17.71 8.75
CA LEU A 142 -5.10 17.91 9.31
C LEU A 142 -6.10 16.91 8.73
N CYS A 143 -6.63 16.07 9.60
CA CYS A 143 -7.71 15.15 9.31
C CYS A 143 -8.40 14.74 10.60
N CYS A 144 -9.64 14.30 10.51
CA CYS A 144 -10.36 13.66 11.61
C CYS A 144 -11.12 12.44 11.08
N TYR A 145 -11.30 11.45 11.93
CA TYR A 145 -12.11 10.30 11.65
C TYR A 145 -13.39 10.34 12.48
N ILE A 146 -14.51 10.04 11.83
CA ILE A 146 -15.84 10.06 12.43
C ILE A 146 -16.45 8.68 12.20
N ASN A 147 -16.93 8.01 13.25
CA ASN A 147 -17.54 6.71 13.12
C ASN A 147 -18.90 6.80 12.42
N ASN A 148 -19.40 5.68 11.93
CA ASN A 148 -20.64 5.59 11.15
C ASN A 148 -21.90 6.03 11.88
N GLN A 149 -21.92 6.03 13.20
CA GLN A 149 -23.04 6.48 14.02
C GLN A 149 -23.12 8.03 14.12
N ASN A 150 -22.00 8.72 13.87
CA ASN A 150 -21.86 10.16 14.11
C ASN A 150 -21.92 11.02 12.85
N PHE A 151 -22.15 10.45 11.67
CA PHE A 151 -22.45 11.22 10.47
C PHE A 151 -23.74 10.73 9.82
N LYS A 152 -24.38 11.61 9.06
CA LYS A 152 -25.54 11.31 8.23
C LYS A 152 -25.33 11.87 6.83
N ILE A 153 -25.79 11.15 5.83
CA ILE A 153 -25.80 11.57 4.43
C ILE A 153 -27.25 11.75 4.03
N GLN A 154 -27.62 12.95 3.61
CA GLN A 154 -28.97 13.29 3.17
C GLN A 154 -28.84 14.09 1.88
N ASP A 155 -29.34 13.54 0.78
CA ASP A 155 -29.29 14.15 -0.56
C ASP A 155 -27.88 14.67 -0.93
N ASN A 156 -27.73 16.00 -0.94
CA ASN A 156 -26.49 16.69 -1.25
C ASN A 156 -25.79 17.28 -0.02
N TYR A 157 -26.12 16.80 1.18
CA TYR A 157 -25.52 17.26 2.43
C TYR A 157 -24.95 16.10 3.23
N ILE A 158 -23.84 16.37 3.91
CA ILE A 158 -23.25 15.46 4.90
C ILE A 158 -23.24 16.19 6.24
N SER A 159 -23.91 15.60 7.22
CA SER A 159 -24.01 16.12 8.58
C SER A 159 -23.06 15.35 9.51
N PHE A 160 -22.26 16.09 10.27
CA PHE A 160 -21.28 15.50 11.21
C PHE A 160 -20.96 16.46 12.37
N PRO A 161 -20.45 15.95 13.50
CA PRO A 161 -20.12 16.77 14.65
C PRO A 161 -18.84 17.57 14.44
N VAL A 162 -18.85 18.81 14.91
CA VAL A 162 -17.68 19.69 15.09
C VAL A 162 -17.72 20.30 16.48
N MET A 163 -16.62 20.88 16.93
CA MET A 163 -16.55 21.59 18.20
C MET A 163 -16.81 23.09 17.99
N ILE A 164 -17.79 23.61 18.73
CA ILE A 164 -18.14 25.03 18.78
C ILE A 164 -18.20 25.41 20.27
N ASP A 165 -17.35 26.33 20.69
CA ASP A 165 -17.30 26.85 22.09
C ASP A 165 -17.20 25.70 23.13
N GLY A 166 -16.35 24.73 22.85
CA GLY A 166 -16.14 23.56 23.72
C GLY A 166 -17.28 22.52 23.73
N LYS A 167 -18.38 22.77 22.97
CA LYS A 167 -19.52 21.87 22.86
C LYS A 167 -19.57 21.19 21.48
N SER A 168 -19.98 19.94 21.43
CA SER A 168 -20.16 19.23 20.16
C SER A 168 -21.50 19.61 19.54
N LYS A 169 -21.45 20.26 18.37
CA LYS A 169 -22.65 20.58 17.59
C LYS A 169 -22.55 19.94 16.19
N ARG A 170 -23.69 19.60 15.60
CA ARG A 170 -23.74 19.07 14.23
C ARG A 170 -23.81 20.21 13.23
N ILE A 171 -23.00 20.09 12.17
CA ILE A 171 -23.12 20.96 11.00
C ILE A 171 -23.47 20.11 9.78
N SER A 172 -24.23 20.69 8.85
CA SER A 172 -24.53 20.08 7.55
C SER A 172 -23.75 20.81 6.46
N VAL A 173 -22.89 20.09 5.76
CA VAL A 173 -22.02 20.63 4.72
C VAL A 173 -22.50 20.18 3.36
N LYS A 174 -22.65 21.11 2.42
CA LYS A 174 -23.06 20.83 1.05
C LYS A 174 -22.03 20.00 0.31
N THR A 175 -22.51 19.06 -0.53
CA THR A 175 -21.70 18.22 -1.38
C THR A 175 -22.23 18.20 -2.80
N LYS A 176 -21.42 17.74 -3.74
CA LYS A 176 -21.86 17.44 -5.11
C LYS A 176 -21.48 16.02 -5.41
N MET A 177 -22.39 15.10 -5.20
CA MET A 177 -22.19 13.68 -5.47
C MET A 177 -22.74 13.34 -6.86
N ILE A 178 -22.01 12.52 -7.62
CA ILE A 178 -22.50 11.89 -8.84
C ILE A 178 -23.38 10.71 -8.47
N ASP A 179 -24.27 10.28 -9.38
CA ASP A 179 -25.26 9.22 -9.12
C ASP A 179 -24.60 7.91 -8.66
N LYS A 180 -23.47 7.56 -9.27
CA LYS A 180 -22.68 6.40 -8.83
C LYS A 180 -22.24 6.49 -7.35
N GLN A 181 -21.86 7.69 -6.89
CA GLN A 181 -21.45 7.88 -5.48
C GLN A 181 -22.66 7.77 -4.57
N LYS A 182 -23.79 8.39 -4.94
CA LYS A 182 -25.05 8.28 -4.20
C LYS A 182 -25.46 6.82 -4.06
N LEU A 183 -25.46 6.07 -5.18
CA LEU A 183 -25.78 4.64 -5.18
C LEU A 183 -24.87 3.84 -4.24
N ILE A 184 -23.55 4.04 -4.32
CA ILE A 184 -22.59 3.32 -3.46
C ILE A 184 -22.86 3.63 -1.98
N LEU A 185 -23.04 4.91 -1.64
CA LEU A 185 -23.18 5.34 -0.26
C LEU A 185 -24.54 4.98 0.37
N SER A 186 -25.60 4.80 -0.46
CA SER A 186 -26.93 4.36 0.00
C SER A 186 -27.08 2.85 0.08
N SER A 187 -26.43 2.08 -0.82
CA SER A 187 -26.64 0.63 -0.95
C SER A 187 -25.69 -0.22 -0.11
N HIS A 188 -24.65 0.36 0.48
CA HIS A 188 -23.65 -0.41 1.23
C HIS A 188 -23.57 0.02 2.70
N ARG A 189 -23.19 -0.93 3.56
CA ARG A 189 -22.89 -0.62 4.96
C ARG A 189 -21.67 0.29 5.04
N LEU A 190 -21.87 1.50 5.58
CA LEU A 190 -20.81 2.48 5.76
C LEU A 190 -20.04 2.21 7.06
N GLY A 191 -18.74 2.33 6.99
CA GLY A 191 -17.83 2.34 8.12
C GLY A 191 -17.47 3.76 8.53
N THR A 192 -16.20 3.98 8.88
CA THR A 192 -15.69 5.29 9.31
C THR A 192 -15.60 6.27 8.14
N MET A 193 -16.02 7.52 8.36
CA MET A 193 -15.76 8.64 7.49
C MET A 193 -14.48 9.36 7.92
N ARG A 194 -13.61 9.69 6.96
CA ARG A 194 -12.43 10.53 7.17
C ARG A 194 -12.61 11.87 6.48
N ILE A 195 -12.49 12.98 7.21
CA ILE A 195 -12.43 14.32 6.65
C ILE A 195 -10.99 14.79 6.60
N PHE A 196 -10.55 15.33 5.47
CA PHE A 196 -9.17 15.82 5.30
C PHE A 196 -9.07 16.92 4.25
N ILE A 197 -8.01 17.72 4.33
CA ILE A 197 -7.69 18.76 3.35
C ILE A 197 -6.85 18.14 2.24
N LYS A 198 -7.36 18.13 1.02
CA LYS A 198 -6.67 17.60 -0.17
C LYS A 198 -5.69 18.60 -0.77
N ASN A 199 -6.13 19.86 -0.90
CA ASN A 199 -5.33 21.00 -1.36
C ASN A 199 -5.67 22.19 -0.45
N ILE A 200 -5.01 23.33 -0.65
CA ILE A 200 -5.14 24.53 0.22
C ILE A 200 -6.60 24.84 0.60
N ASN A 201 -7.56 24.70 -0.32
CA ASN A 201 -8.97 25.04 -0.12
C ASN A 201 -9.96 23.91 -0.43
N THR A 202 -9.51 22.67 -0.54
CA THR A 202 -10.42 21.55 -0.89
C THR A 202 -10.56 20.60 0.27
N LEU A 203 -11.69 20.65 0.95
CA LEU A 203 -12.12 19.67 1.95
C LEU A 203 -12.78 18.46 1.27
N VAL A 204 -12.49 17.29 1.78
CA VAL A 204 -12.95 16.03 1.21
C VAL A 204 -13.37 15.09 2.33
N ALA A 205 -14.52 14.44 2.16
CA ALA A 205 -14.97 13.33 2.98
C ALA A 205 -14.68 12.01 2.24
N GLN A 206 -14.02 11.08 2.90
CA GLN A 206 -13.76 9.74 2.40
C GLN A 206 -14.52 8.75 3.28
N PHE A 207 -15.40 7.97 2.67
CA PHE A 207 -16.21 6.95 3.33
C PHE A 207 -15.62 5.58 3.08
N VAL A 208 -15.49 4.78 4.10
CA VAL A 208 -15.22 3.35 3.98
C VAL A 208 -16.57 2.63 3.86
N TYR A 209 -16.68 1.69 2.96
CA TYR A 209 -17.88 0.86 2.80
C TYR A 209 -17.52 -0.60 2.57
N GLU A 210 -18.41 -1.50 2.96
CA GLU A 210 -18.23 -2.93 2.80
C GLU A 210 -19.05 -3.43 1.62
N ILE A 211 -18.38 -4.17 0.74
CA ILE A 211 -19.04 -5.00 -0.26
C ILE A 211 -19.21 -6.39 0.34
N ASN A 212 -20.45 -6.77 0.59
CA ASN A 212 -20.84 -8.12 0.97
C ASN A 212 -20.61 -9.06 -0.23
N LYS A 213 -20.89 -10.34 -0.11
CA LYS A 213 -20.60 -11.37 -1.12
C LYS A 213 -20.78 -10.87 -2.57
N ILE A 214 -19.71 -10.98 -3.35
CA ILE A 214 -19.78 -10.85 -4.80
C ILE A 214 -20.15 -12.24 -5.30
N GLU A 215 -21.26 -12.36 -5.99
CA GLU A 215 -21.67 -13.60 -6.62
C GLU A 215 -20.58 -14.06 -7.60
N LYS A 216 -20.23 -15.33 -7.57
CA LYS A 216 -19.32 -15.91 -8.55
C LYS A 216 -20.03 -15.89 -9.91
N VAL A 217 -19.54 -15.09 -10.82
CA VAL A 217 -20.24 -14.76 -12.08
C VAL A 217 -20.12 -15.88 -13.13
N ASN A 218 -19.21 -16.85 -12.98
CA ASN A 218 -18.91 -17.80 -14.07
C ASN A 218 -18.99 -19.27 -13.63
N GLU A 219 -19.86 -20.01 -14.29
CA GLU A 219 -19.89 -21.49 -14.28
C GLU A 219 -18.81 -22.10 -15.20
N SER A 220 -18.13 -21.30 -16.00
CA SER A 220 -17.07 -21.70 -16.91
C SER A 220 -15.84 -22.20 -16.16
N ASN A 221 -15.17 -23.20 -16.68
CA ASN A 221 -13.89 -23.72 -16.17
C ASN A 221 -12.66 -23.02 -16.76
N ASN A 222 -12.83 -21.92 -17.51
CA ASN A 222 -11.72 -21.21 -18.10
C ASN A 222 -10.78 -20.59 -17.05
N VAL A 223 -9.49 -20.78 -17.27
CA VAL A 223 -8.41 -20.24 -16.44
C VAL A 223 -7.59 -19.27 -17.27
N MET A 224 -7.14 -18.19 -16.65
CA MET A 224 -6.25 -17.21 -17.28
C MET A 224 -4.93 -17.13 -16.50
N GLY A 225 -3.84 -17.53 -17.11
CA GLY A 225 -2.48 -17.30 -16.60
C GLY A 225 -1.98 -15.91 -17.00
N VAL A 226 -1.34 -15.21 -16.08
CA VAL A 226 -0.78 -13.87 -16.31
C VAL A 226 0.66 -13.80 -15.83
N ASP A 227 1.60 -13.64 -16.78
CA ASP A 227 3.00 -13.35 -16.51
C ASP A 227 3.22 -11.85 -16.32
N LEU A 228 3.90 -11.44 -15.25
CA LEU A 228 4.25 -10.05 -14.94
C LEU A 228 5.71 -9.77 -15.26
N GLY A 229 5.98 -8.87 -16.20
CA GLY A 229 7.32 -8.59 -16.70
C GLY A 229 7.76 -7.11 -16.62
N ILE A 230 9.05 -6.89 -16.88
CA ILE A 230 9.63 -5.53 -16.94
C ILE A 230 9.52 -4.94 -18.35
N LYS A 231 9.75 -5.74 -19.40
CA LYS A 231 9.69 -5.28 -20.80
C LYS A 231 8.26 -5.24 -21.32
N CYS A 232 7.48 -6.29 -21.08
CA CYS A 232 6.04 -6.30 -21.18
C CYS A 232 5.47 -6.33 -19.76
N PRO A 233 4.70 -5.31 -19.32
CA PRO A 233 4.18 -5.25 -17.96
C PRO A 233 3.32 -6.45 -17.57
N ALA A 234 2.56 -7.02 -18.51
CA ALA A 234 1.84 -8.27 -18.33
C ALA A 234 1.57 -8.94 -19.67
N VAL A 235 1.51 -10.27 -19.67
CA VAL A 235 1.01 -11.10 -20.79
C VAL A 235 0.01 -12.08 -20.21
N SER A 236 -1.15 -12.23 -20.84
CA SER A 236 -2.14 -13.23 -20.46
C SER A 236 -2.31 -14.30 -21.54
N TYR A 237 -2.59 -15.50 -21.07
CA TYR A 237 -3.03 -16.64 -21.84
C TYR A 237 -4.25 -17.27 -21.15
N CYS A 238 -5.30 -17.52 -21.90
CA CYS A 238 -6.50 -18.21 -21.42
C CYS A 238 -6.56 -19.63 -21.98
N THR A 239 -7.24 -20.53 -21.28
CA THR A 239 -7.46 -21.93 -21.72
C THR A 239 -8.20 -22.06 -23.03
N ASP A 240 -8.93 -21.02 -23.47
CA ASP A 240 -9.57 -20.92 -24.79
C ASP A 240 -8.59 -20.58 -25.94
N GLY A 241 -7.27 -20.49 -25.63
CA GLY A 241 -6.21 -20.15 -26.57
C GLY A 241 -6.00 -18.66 -26.77
N SER A 242 -6.79 -17.79 -26.15
CA SER A 242 -6.65 -16.34 -26.34
C SER A 242 -5.41 -15.78 -25.64
N VAL A 243 -4.70 -14.89 -26.33
CA VAL A 243 -3.45 -14.27 -25.89
C VAL A 243 -3.58 -12.76 -25.94
N LYS A 244 -3.04 -12.07 -24.91
CA LYS A 244 -2.97 -10.62 -24.90
C LYS A 244 -1.75 -10.08 -24.19
N PHE A 245 -1.11 -9.07 -24.80
CA PHE A 245 0.02 -8.32 -24.23
C PHE A 245 -0.48 -6.97 -23.72
N TYR A 246 -0.05 -6.56 -22.51
CA TYR A 246 -0.51 -5.35 -21.84
C TYR A 246 0.62 -4.37 -21.56
N GLY A 247 0.39 -3.11 -21.90
CA GLY A 247 1.27 -2.01 -21.58
C GLY A 247 2.56 -1.98 -22.40
N ASN A 248 3.44 -1.04 -22.06
CA ASN A 248 4.72 -0.83 -22.72
C ASN A 248 5.83 -0.54 -21.70
N GLY A 249 6.65 -1.54 -21.40
CA GLY A 249 7.73 -1.43 -20.42
C GLY A 249 8.86 -0.50 -20.86
N ARG A 250 9.10 -0.32 -22.18
CA ARG A 250 10.07 0.68 -22.70
C ARG A 250 9.62 2.09 -22.34
N LYS A 251 8.33 2.40 -22.54
CA LYS A 251 7.73 3.69 -22.14
C LYS A 251 7.83 3.90 -20.64
N ASN A 252 7.51 2.87 -19.83
CA ASN A 252 7.63 2.90 -18.38
C ASN A 252 9.07 3.20 -17.93
N LYS A 253 10.06 2.54 -18.54
CA LYS A 253 11.49 2.75 -18.28
C LYS A 253 11.93 4.16 -18.67
N TYR A 254 11.47 4.67 -19.83
CA TYR A 254 11.71 6.05 -20.27
C TYR A 254 11.19 7.06 -19.24
N MET A 255 9.92 6.95 -18.84
CA MET A 255 9.30 7.85 -17.88
C MET A 255 10.05 7.88 -16.53
N ARG A 256 10.46 6.72 -16.01
CA ARG A 256 11.26 6.63 -14.78
C ARG A 256 12.61 7.33 -14.92
N ARG A 257 13.32 7.10 -16.02
CA ARG A 257 14.61 7.76 -16.31
C ARG A 257 14.43 9.27 -16.47
N HIS A 258 13.43 9.71 -17.20
CA HIS A 258 13.12 11.12 -17.41
C HIS A 258 12.94 11.85 -16.06
N TYR A 259 12.08 11.36 -15.19
CA TYR A 259 11.87 11.99 -13.89
C TYR A 259 13.06 11.86 -12.93
N ALA A 260 13.83 10.78 -13.02
CA ALA A 260 15.08 10.65 -12.27
C ALA A 260 16.11 11.70 -12.71
N ASN A 261 16.28 11.90 -14.03
CA ASN A 261 17.18 12.91 -14.57
C ASN A 261 16.73 14.33 -14.24
N LEU A 262 15.43 14.64 -14.33
CA LEU A 262 14.88 15.93 -13.92
C LEU A 262 15.17 16.22 -12.43
N ARG A 263 14.94 15.26 -11.54
CA ARG A 263 15.27 15.43 -10.12
C ARG A 263 16.76 15.69 -9.91
N LYS A 264 17.64 14.92 -10.58
CA LYS A 264 19.08 15.10 -10.50
C LYS A 264 19.52 16.48 -11.01
N TRP A 265 18.94 16.95 -12.11
CA TRP A 265 19.25 18.25 -12.69
C TRP A 265 18.83 19.40 -11.74
N PHE A 266 17.60 19.40 -11.23
CA PHE A 266 17.13 20.42 -10.29
C PHE A 266 17.85 20.37 -8.93
N GLN A 267 18.30 19.21 -8.49
CA GLN A 267 19.15 19.08 -7.29
C GLN A 267 20.51 19.74 -7.52
N LYS A 268 21.15 19.52 -8.68
CA LYS A 268 22.40 20.21 -9.06
C LYS A 268 22.21 21.72 -9.15
N ALA A 269 21.10 22.17 -9.71
CA ALA A 269 20.75 23.60 -9.84
C ALA A 269 20.27 24.22 -8.50
N LYS A 270 20.38 23.51 -7.36
CA LYS A 270 19.97 23.96 -6.02
C LYS A 270 18.51 24.48 -5.94
N LYS A 271 17.58 23.89 -6.73
CA LYS A 271 16.15 24.26 -6.77
C LYS A 271 15.26 23.26 -6.01
N PRO A 272 15.31 23.20 -4.64
CA PRO A 272 14.61 22.18 -3.85
C PRO A 272 13.09 22.28 -3.94
N THR A 273 12.54 23.47 -4.14
CA THR A 273 11.07 23.68 -4.31
C THR A 273 10.55 23.00 -5.57
N VAL A 274 11.29 23.05 -6.66
CA VAL A 274 10.93 22.36 -7.92
C VAL A 274 11.04 20.85 -7.75
N VAL A 275 12.08 20.36 -7.07
CA VAL A 275 12.22 18.92 -6.74
C VAL A 275 11.04 18.44 -5.90
N LYS A 276 10.59 19.22 -4.90
CA LYS A 276 9.39 18.90 -4.12
C LYS A 276 8.12 18.85 -4.99
N ARG A 277 7.98 19.77 -5.96
CA ARG A 277 6.82 19.84 -6.86
C ARG A 277 6.72 18.61 -7.79
N ILE A 278 7.83 18.13 -8.35
CA ILE A 278 7.88 16.98 -9.26
C ILE A 278 7.96 15.62 -8.53
N LYS A 279 8.30 15.61 -7.24
CA LYS A 279 8.62 14.40 -6.43
C LYS A 279 7.68 13.22 -6.67
N ASN A 280 6.38 13.45 -6.63
CA ASN A 280 5.37 12.39 -6.71
C ASN A 280 4.76 12.21 -8.11
N LYS A 281 5.21 12.99 -9.12
CA LYS A 281 4.60 12.95 -10.46
C LYS A 281 4.84 11.63 -11.16
N GLU A 282 6.09 11.13 -11.16
CA GLU A 282 6.44 9.81 -11.67
C GLU A 282 5.61 8.70 -11.00
N GLN A 283 5.54 8.73 -9.67
CA GLN A 283 4.82 7.72 -8.91
C GLN A 283 3.32 7.70 -9.26
N ARG A 284 2.70 8.88 -9.46
CA ARG A 284 1.30 8.98 -9.88
C ARG A 284 1.08 8.42 -11.28
N ILE A 285 1.98 8.73 -12.23
CA ILE A 285 1.92 8.19 -13.60
C ILE A 285 2.04 6.67 -13.58
N MET A 286 3.04 6.13 -12.86
CA MET A 286 3.20 4.68 -12.77
C MET A 286 2.00 4.00 -12.12
N LYS A 287 1.40 4.65 -11.12
CA LYS A 287 0.18 4.15 -10.46
C LYS A 287 -1.01 4.13 -11.42
N ASP A 288 -1.20 5.16 -12.23
CA ASP A 288 -2.25 5.22 -13.24
C ASP A 288 -2.07 4.14 -14.31
N ILE A 289 -0.84 3.92 -14.79
CA ILE A 289 -0.53 2.84 -15.72
C ILE A 289 -0.89 1.46 -15.13
N ASP A 290 -0.49 1.18 -13.88
CA ASP A 290 -0.81 -0.08 -13.23
C ASP A 290 -2.33 -0.24 -13.02
N HIS A 291 -3.07 0.84 -12.75
CA HIS A 291 -4.53 0.82 -12.68
C HIS A 291 -5.19 0.50 -14.04
N LYS A 292 -4.67 1.05 -15.14
CA LYS A 292 -5.16 0.79 -16.50
C LYS A 292 -4.90 -0.67 -16.88
N ILE A 293 -3.66 -1.13 -16.74
CA ILE A 293 -3.28 -2.51 -17.07
C ILE A 293 -4.09 -3.52 -16.26
N SER A 294 -4.19 -3.36 -14.94
CA SER A 294 -4.96 -4.27 -14.10
C SER A 294 -6.46 -4.27 -14.43
N ARG A 295 -7.02 -3.14 -14.84
CA ARG A 295 -8.42 -3.08 -15.30
C ARG A 295 -8.60 -3.85 -16.61
N GLU A 296 -7.67 -3.66 -17.54
CA GLU A 296 -7.70 -4.31 -18.84
C GLU A 296 -7.56 -5.84 -18.73
N ILE A 297 -6.65 -6.33 -17.82
CA ILE A 297 -6.51 -7.76 -17.52
C ILE A 297 -7.82 -8.35 -17.00
N VAL A 298 -8.46 -7.71 -16.03
CA VAL A 298 -9.72 -8.20 -15.47
C VAL A 298 -10.86 -8.12 -16.48
N ASN A 299 -10.90 -7.09 -17.34
CA ASN A 299 -11.88 -7.02 -18.42
C ASN A 299 -11.68 -8.13 -19.46
N THR A 300 -10.43 -8.49 -19.79
CA THR A 300 -10.11 -9.63 -20.66
C THR A 300 -10.57 -10.94 -20.00
N ALA A 301 -10.28 -11.14 -18.72
CA ALA A 301 -10.74 -12.31 -17.98
C ALA A 301 -12.27 -12.44 -17.99
N LYS A 302 -13.00 -11.34 -17.82
CA LYS A 302 -14.47 -11.30 -17.94
C LYS A 302 -14.95 -11.67 -19.35
N LYS A 303 -14.30 -11.10 -20.38
CA LYS A 303 -14.66 -11.38 -21.81
C LYS A 303 -14.53 -12.87 -22.12
N HIS A 304 -13.47 -13.51 -21.65
CA HIS A 304 -13.20 -14.94 -21.86
C HIS A 304 -13.80 -15.84 -20.76
N LYS A 305 -14.71 -15.29 -19.93
CA LYS A 305 -15.42 -16.02 -18.87
C LYS A 305 -14.48 -16.80 -17.93
N ALA A 306 -13.27 -16.26 -17.65
CA ALA A 306 -12.32 -16.91 -16.77
C ALA A 306 -12.85 -16.95 -15.33
N LYS A 307 -12.86 -18.14 -14.73
CA LYS A 307 -13.20 -18.36 -13.32
C LYS A 307 -12.06 -17.96 -12.39
N VAL A 308 -10.82 -18.21 -12.85
CA VAL A 308 -9.60 -18.02 -12.07
C VAL A 308 -8.58 -17.25 -12.89
N ILE A 309 -7.91 -16.28 -12.25
CA ILE A 309 -6.69 -15.65 -12.76
C ILE A 309 -5.52 -16.19 -11.94
N LYS A 310 -4.54 -16.83 -12.60
CA LYS A 310 -3.30 -17.30 -11.97
C LYS A 310 -2.17 -16.30 -12.17
N LEU A 311 -1.44 -16.01 -11.10
CA LEU A 311 -0.30 -15.10 -11.06
C LEU A 311 0.92 -15.81 -10.44
N GLU A 312 2.13 -15.41 -10.82
CA GLU A 312 3.33 -15.86 -10.12
C GLU A 312 3.48 -15.20 -8.75
N ARG A 313 3.94 -15.95 -7.75
CA ARG A 313 4.30 -15.45 -6.44
C ARG A 313 5.74 -14.92 -6.45
N LEU A 314 5.91 -13.65 -6.82
CA LEU A 314 7.22 -13.01 -6.99
C LEU A 314 7.79 -12.47 -5.66
N GLU A 315 7.76 -13.28 -4.59
CA GLU A 315 8.36 -12.90 -3.31
C GLU A 315 9.89 -12.88 -3.41
N ASN A 316 10.51 -11.94 -2.70
CA ASN A 316 11.96 -11.82 -2.61
C ASN A 316 12.72 -11.69 -3.95
N ILE A 317 12.04 -11.52 -5.08
CA ILE A 317 12.68 -11.44 -6.40
C ILE A 317 13.80 -10.37 -6.46
N ARG A 318 13.68 -9.32 -5.64
CA ARG A 318 14.70 -8.25 -5.56
C ARG A 318 15.98 -8.68 -4.84
N SER A 319 15.90 -9.63 -3.93
CA SER A 319 17.03 -10.14 -3.15
C SER A 319 17.65 -11.38 -3.78
N THR A 320 16.86 -12.20 -4.48
CA THR A 320 17.30 -13.44 -5.09
C THR A 320 17.86 -13.26 -6.50
N THR A 321 17.37 -12.28 -7.25
CA THR A 321 17.82 -12.07 -8.63
C THR A 321 19.10 -11.24 -8.70
N ARG A 322 20.17 -11.84 -9.20
CA ARG A 322 21.41 -11.13 -9.53
C ARG A 322 21.26 -10.46 -10.90
N THR A 323 21.32 -9.12 -10.91
CA THR A 323 21.28 -8.32 -12.14
C THR A 323 22.51 -7.45 -12.27
N SER A 324 22.88 -7.09 -13.53
CA SER A 324 23.96 -6.16 -13.76
C SER A 324 23.65 -4.79 -13.12
N ARG A 325 24.69 -4.02 -12.73
CA ARG A 325 24.57 -2.66 -12.18
C ARG A 325 23.67 -1.75 -13.02
N LYS A 326 23.67 -1.94 -14.36
CA LYS A 326 22.85 -1.19 -15.32
C LYS A 326 21.35 -1.54 -15.22
N ASN A 327 21.00 -2.79 -14.93
CA ASN A 327 19.61 -3.28 -14.91
C ASN A 327 18.98 -3.26 -13.51
N ASN A 328 19.80 -3.23 -12.48
CA ASN A 328 19.36 -3.23 -11.08
C ASN A 328 18.31 -2.14 -10.75
N PRO A 329 18.44 -0.86 -11.21
CA PRO A 329 17.41 0.15 -10.96
C PRO A 329 16.04 -0.22 -11.57
N SER A 330 16.00 -0.94 -12.69
CA SER A 330 14.75 -1.38 -13.33
C SER A 330 14.04 -2.44 -12.47
N LEU A 331 14.78 -3.39 -11.91
CA LEU A 331 14.24 -4.40 -11.01
C LEU A 331 13.70 -3.78 -9.71
N HIS A 332 14.49 -2.90 -9.07
CA HIS A 332 14.09 -2.27 -7.82
C HIS A 332 12.89 -1.33 -7.96
N THR A 333 12.70 -0.70 -9.12
CA THR A 333 11.57 0.18 -9.39
C THR A 333 10.36 -0.54 -10.00
N TRP A 334 10.48 -1.84 -10.30
CA TRP A 334 9.38 -2.63 -10.86
C TRP A 334 8.24 -2.78 -9.84
N SER A 335 7.04 -2.46 -10.28
CA SER A 335 5.84 -2.41 -9.43
C SER A 335 5.01 -3.71 -9.44
N PHE A 336 5.67 -4.88 -9.59
CA PHE A 336 4.97 -6.17 -9.69
C PHE A 336 3.96 -6.40 -8.55
N TYR A 337 4.36 -6.16 -7.32
CA TYR A 337 3.50 -6.32 -6.15
C TYR A 337 2.25 -5.44 -6.22
N ARG A 338 2.41 -4.14 -6.55
CA ARG A 338 1.27 -3.23 -6.68
C ARG A 338 0.34 -3.62 -7.83
N LEU A 339 0.90 -4.05 -8.96
CA LEU A 339 0.11 -4.50 -10.12
C LEU A 339 -0.68 -5.77 -9.76
N ALA A 340 -0.05 -6.76 -9.11
CA ALA A 340 -0.70 -7.97 -8.61
C ALA A 340 -1.85 -7.63 -7.64
N GLN A 341 -1.61 -6.77 -6.65
CA GLN A 341 -2.67 -6.31 -5.74
C GLN A 341 -3.83 -5.62 -6.48
N TYR A 342 -3.53 -4.84 -7.54
CA TYR A 342 -4.60 -4.20 -8.33
C TYR A 342 -5.39 -5.17 -9.17
N ILE A 343 -4.78 -6.24 -9.66
CA ILE A 343 -5.48 -7.34 -10.33
C ILE A 343 -6.35 -8.06 -9.29
N GLU A 344 -5.78 -8.45 -8.15
CA GLU A 344 -6.46 -9.20 -7.09
C GLU A 344 -7.76 -8.52 -6.62
N TYR A 345 -7.70 -7.24 -6.21
CA TYR A 345 -8.93 -6.59 -5.72
C TYR A 345 -9.96 -6.35 -6.81
N LYS A 346 -9.53 -6.09 -8.06
CA LYS A 346 -10.45 -5.88 -9.20
C LYS A 346 -11.07 -7.19 -9.69
N ALA A 347 -10.30 -8.28 -9.69
CA ALA A 347 -10.79 -9.62 -9.98
C ALA A 347 -11.83 -10.04 -8.94
N LYS A 348 -11.54 -9.84 -7.67
CA LYS A 348 -12.48 -10.10 -6.57
C LYS A 348 -13.78 -9.30 -6.74
N LEU A 349 -13.71 -8.02 -7.13
CA LEU A 349 -14.88 -7.20 -7.44
C LEU A 349 -15.67 -7.70 -8.66
N ALA A 350 -15.03 -8.47 -9.52
CA ALA A 350 -15.63 -9.06 -10.71
C ALA A 350 -16.12 -10.51 -10.49
N GLY A 351 -16.04 -11.04 -9.25
CA GLY A 351 -16.39 -12.42 -8.94
C GLY A 351 -15.39 -13.46 -9.44
N ILE A 352 -14.17 -13.02 -9.85
CA ILE A 352 -13.10 -13.88 -10.37
C ILE A 352 -12.11 -14.18 -9.23
N GLU A 353 -11.78 -15.44 -9.07
CA GLU A 353 -10.77 -15.91 -8.12
C GLU A 353 -9.35 -15.58 -8.59
N VAL A 354 -8.41 -15.31 -7.65
CA VAL A 354 -6.99 -15.13 -7.98
C VAL A 354 -6.17 -16.14 -7.19
N GLU A 355 -5.38 -16.92 -7.91
CA GLU A 355 -4.46 -17.92 -7.36
C GLU A 355 -3.02 -17.51 -7.62
N TYR A 356 -2.12 -17.90 -6.71
CA TYR A 356 -0.68 -17.68 -6.86
C TYR A 356 0.03 -19.01 -7.03
N VAL A 357 0.85 -19.09 -8.09
CA VAL A 357 1.62 -20.28 -8.45
C VAL A 357 3.13 -20.08 -8.23
N ASP A 358 3.89 -21.17 -8.11
CA ASP A 358 5.34 -21.11 -7.99
C ASP A 358 5.96 -20.54 -9.27
N PRO A 359 6.84 -19.54 -9.18
CA PRO A 359 7.56 -18.98 -10.32
C PRO A 359 8.65 -19.90 -10.88
N ALA A 360 8.93 -21.04 -10.24
CA ALA A 360 9.99 -21.96 -10.68
C ALA A 360 9.72 -22.47 -12.10
N TYR A 361 10.69 -22.24 -12.98
CA TYR A 361 10.71 -22.72 -14.38
C TYR A 361 9.56 -22.27 -15.29
N THR A 362 8.66 -21.38 -14.86
CA THR A 362 7.54 -20.91 -15.67
C THR A 362 7.96 -20.35 -17.03
N SER A 363 9.09 -19.65 -17.11
CA SER A 363 9.65 -19.10 -18.35
C SER A 363 10.66 -20.03 -19.07
N GLN A 364 10.77 -21.30 -18.65
CA GLN A 364 11.80 -22.24 -19.14
C GLN A 364 11.24 -23.61 -19.54
N LYS A 365 10.15 -24.09 -18.94
CA LYS A 365 9.56 -25.39 -19.19
C LYS A 365 8.77 -25.36 -20.52
N CYS A 366 9.06 -26.32 -21.39
CA CYS A 366 8.32 -26.49 -22.63
C CYS A 366 6.93 -27.09 -22.33
N PRO A 367 5.83 -26.47 -22.78
CA PRO A 367 4.50 -27.00 -22.53
C PRO A 367 4.19 -28.27 -23.34
N GLN A 368 4.94 -28.55 -24.40
CA GLN A 368 4.74 -29.71 -25.27
C GLN A 368 5.51 -30.95 -24.79
N CYS A 369 6.80 -30.82 -24.47
CA CYS A 369 7.65 -31.96 -24.11
C CYS A 369 8.16 -31.97 -22.65
N GLY A 370 7.83 -30.94 -21.85
CA GLY A 370 8.24 -30.85 -20.45
C GLY A 370 9.70 -30.45 -20.22
N ASN A 371 10.57 -30.46 -21.23
CA ASN A 371 11.99 -30.14 -21.11
C ASN A 371 12.19 -28.69 -20.62
N ILE A 372 13.14 -28.51 -19.71
CA ILE A 372 13.54 -27.21 -19.17
C ILE A 372 14.70 -26.67 -20.00
N HIS A 373 14.48 -25.49 -20.62
CA HIS A 373 15.48 -24.84 -21.45
C HIS A 373 15.47 -23.34 -21.21
N HIS A 374 16.65 -22.75 -21.02
CA HIS A 374 16.78 -21.31 -20.82
C HIS A 374 16.83 -20.57 -22.15
N ALA A 375 15.82 -19.77 -22.46
CA ALA A 375 15.81 -18.91 -23.62
C ALA A 375 16.89 -17.82 -23.55
N LYS A 376 17.77 -17.74 -24.54
CA LYS A 376 18.82 -16.70 -24.63
C LYS A 376 18.24 -15.30 -24.84
N ASP A 377 17.08 -15.20 -25.51
CA ASP A 377 16.41 -13.93 -25.84
C ASP A 377 14.88 -14.04 -25.57
N ARG A 378 14.10 -13.25 -26.26
CA ARG A 378 12.63 -13.21 -26.18
C ARG A 378 11.96 -14.34 -26.96
N LYS A 379 12.66 -14.95 -27.88
CA LYS A 379 12.20 -16.15 -28.58
C LYS A 379 12.58 -17.38 -27.77
N TYR A 380 11.60 -18.18 -27.42
CA TYR A 380 11.80 -19.51 -26.86
C TYR A 380 11.75 -20.53 -28.00
N ILE A 381 12.75 -21.38 -28.10
CA ILE A 381 12.82 -22.46 -29.10
C ILE A 381 13.25 -23.72 -28.34
N CYS A 382 12.39 -24.74 -28.35
CA CYS A 382 12.67 -26.04 -27.75
C CYS A 382 13.25 -27.02 -28.77
N LYS A 383 14.01 -27.99 -28.31
CA LYS A 383 14.54 -29.09 -29.17
C LYS A 383 13.45 -29.94 -29.81
N CYS A 384 12.22 -29.96 -29.23
CA CYS A 384 11.06 -30.65 -29.81
C CYS A 384 10.38 -29.90 -30.98
N GLY A 385 10.93 -28.74 -31.39
CA GLY A 385 10.33 -27.89 -32.43
C GLY A 385 9.36 -26.82 -31.92
N TYR A 386 8.91 -26.89 -30.64
CA TYR A 386 8.02 -25.87 -30.08
C TYR A 386 8.73 -24.52 -30.00
N HIS A 387 8.08 -23.47 -30.51
CA HIS A 387 8.61 -22.11 -30.42
C HIS A 387 7.52 -21.10 -30.09
N THR A 388 7.87 -20.11 -29.28
CA THR A 388 6.94 -19.06 -28.85
C THR A 388 7.67 -17.83 -28.29
N HIS A 389 6.92 -16.77 -27.99
CA HIS A 389 7.48 -15.64 -27.22
C HIS A 389 7.69 -16.04 -25.76
N ARG A 390 8.84 -15.74 -25.17
CA ARG A 390 9.21 -16.14 -23.81
C ARG A 390 8.19 -15.70 -22.73
N ASP A 391 7.69 -14.46 -22.82
CA ASP A 391 6.71 -13.95 -21.85
C ASP A 391 5.33 -14.62 -22.04
N LEU A 392 5.02 -15.08 -23.28
CA LEU A 392 3.83 -15.89 -23.55
C LEU A 392 4.00 -17.32 -23.01
N LEU A 393 5.20 -17.91 -23.14
CA LEU A 393 5.52 -19.19 -22.51
C LEU A 393 5.27 -19.15 -20.99
N GLY A 394 5.70 -18.08 -20.33
CA GLY A 394 5.42 -17.85 -18.92
C GLY A 394 3.93 -17.88 -18.63
N ALA A 395 3.13 -17.11 -19.39
CA ALA A 395 1.68 -17.07 -19.21
C ALA A 395 0.99 -18.42 -19.44
N ILE A 396 1.44 -19.21 -20.44
CA ILE A 396 0.94 -20.57 -20.70
C ILE A 396 1.25 -21.49 -19.50
N ASN A 397 2.49 -21.51 -19.04
CA ASN A 397 2.90 -22.38 -17.94
C ASN A 397 2.21 -21.98 -16.62
N ILE A 398 2.01 -20.70 -16.36
CA ILE A 398 1.23 -20.19 -15.22
C ILE A 398 -0.21 -20.68 -15.32
N CYS A 399 -0.84 -20.58 -16.52
CA CYS A 399 -2.20 -21.05 -16.75
C CYS A 399 -2.34 -22.56 -16.44
N ASN A 400 -1.41 -23.37 -16.92
CA ASN A 400 -1.40 -24.82 -16.79
C ASN A 400 -0.85 -25.33 -15.46
N SER A 401 -0.28 -24.46 -14.61
CA SER A 401 0.27 -24.87 -13.32
C SER A 401 -0.81 -25.44 -12.41
N THR A 402 -0.51 -26.59 -11.80
CA THR A 402 -1.32 -27.21 -10.74
C THR A 402 -0.76 -26.94 -9.35
N GLU A 403 0.44 -26.40 -9.25
CA GLU A 403 1.11 -26.08 -7.98
C GLU A 403 0.61 -24.73 -7.44
N TYR A 404 -0.29 -24.83 -6.49
CA TYR A 404 -0.93 -23.71 -5.82
C TYR A 404 -0.22 -23.36 -4.50
N ILE A 405 0.22 -22.12 -4.32
CA ILE A 405 0.96 -21.67 -3.13
C ILE A 405 0.13 -20.78 -2.20
N GLY A 406 -1.11 -20.48 -2.51
CA GLY A 406 -2.02 -19.69 -1.67
C GLY A 406 -2.75 -18.56 -2.39
N ASN A 407 -3.70 -17.95 -1.68
CA ASN A 407 -4.68 -17.00 -2.22
C ASN A 407 -4.29 -15.52 -2.05
N ARG A 408 -3.06 -15.19 -1.64
CA ARG A 408 -2.68 -13.79 -1.38
C ARG A 408 -1.27 -13.48 -1.84
N CYS A 409 -1.12 -12.29 -2.44
CA CYS A 409 0.18 -11.67 -2.64
C CYS A 409 0.74 -11.26 -1.27
N ILE A 410 1.72 -12.00 -0.77
CA ILE A 410 2.43 -11.64 0.46
C ILE A 410 3.64 -10.77 0.08
N ALA A 411 3.79 -9.61 0.71
CA ALA A 411 4.86 -8.64 0.44
C ALA A 411 6.18 -9.04 1.11
#